data_66b58900b4369e2f135f7bfe336c5210
#
_entry.id   66b58900b4369e2f135f7bfe336c5210
#
_cell.length_a   1.000
_cell.length_b   1.000
_cell.length_c   1.000
_cell.angle_alpha   90.00
_cell.angle_beta   90.00
_cell.angle_gamma   90.00
#
_symmetry.space_group_name_H-M   'P 1'
#
loop_
_entity.id
_entity.type
_entity.pdbx_description
1 polymer ?
#
loop_
_entity_poly.entity_id
_entity_poly.type
_entity_poly.pdbx_seq_one_letter_code
_entity_poly.pdbx_strand_id
1 'polypeptide(L)'
;MKVLYLTPWYPSERDAMAGLFVQKHADAVRAQGVEVRVIAAQTWSDSWRQWKALQREGWMPDVVQLNVLQKQGMLALWIKRRYNIPYIIVEHWSGYLPQSGQFLRMPVLTRRFYARVAEKAEALLTVSMPLQQAMQACGIHAKQWGLIDNVVDDFFFQKNRNTPNTPNTRKTLLHISCFDERAKNIRGLLLAVKMLAVQRQDFQLVLIGTGVDYAEVRAFADRLHLPEGLLVWTGELTPREVADRLRKADALVLSSRYETYGVVLAEAAAAGVPIVSTPVGIAEETADLIVPHEIAQNKPGRFAEFLEIILWSTDRVAGKKQDTARFTAVAVGKKLKAIYDSCLHRDI
;
A
#
# COMPACT_ATOMS: atom_id res chain seq x y z
N MET A 1 -4.24 27.07 7.50
CA MET A 1 -4.25 26.52 6.13
C MET A 1 -5.43 25.58 5.99
N LYS A 2 -6.16 25.69 4.88
CA LYS A 2 -7.31 24.88 4.50
C LYS A 2 -6.96 24.03 3.28
N VAL A 3 -7.17 22.75 3.34
CA VAL A 3 -6.86 21.82 2.23
C VAL A 3 -8.11 21.05 1.84
N LEU A 4 -8.39 21.01 0.53
CA LEU A 4 -9.46 20.21 -0.03
C LEU A 4 -8.91 18.90 -0.60
N TYR A 5 -9.35 17.76 -0.06
CA TYR A 5 -9.09 16.46 -0.64
C TYR A 5 -10.17 16.11 -1.67
N LEU A 6 -9.74 15.80 -2.88
CA LEU A 6 -10.58 15.24 -3.94
C LEU A 6 -10.21 13.78 -4.13
N THR A 7 -11.16 12.87 -4.03
CA THR A 7 -10.90 11.43 -4.12
C THR A 7 -12.10 10.67 -4.67
N PRO A 8 -11.89 9.59 -5.45
CA PRO A 8 -12.94 8.61 -5.76
C PRO A 8 -13.13 7.59 -4.64
N TRP A 9 -12.14 7.44 -3.74
CA TRP A 9 -12.09 6.43 -2.70
C TRP A 9 -11.97 7.06 -1.33
N TYR A 10 -12.95 6.80 -0.47
CA TYR A 10 -12.94 7.21 0.93
C TYR A 10 -13.81 6.25 1.73
N PRO A 11 -13.48 5.92 2.97
CA PRO A 11 -14.27 5.02 3.79
C PRO A 11 -15.73 5.47 3.92
N SER A 12 -16.62 4.50 3.85
CA SER A 12 -18.06 4.70 3.97
C SER A 12 -18.70 3.57 4.78
N GLU A 13 -19.97 3.72 5.17
CA GLU A 13 -20.72 2.66 5.85
C GLU A 13 -20.80 1.37 5.03
N ARG A 14 -20.73 1.45 3.70
CA ARG A 14 -20.78 0.29 2.79
C ARG A 14 -19.44 -0.40 2.62
N ASP A 15 -18.36 0.35 2.72
CA ASP A 15 -16.99 -0.14 2.55
C ASP A 15 -16.03 0.71 3.41
N ALA A 16 -15.73 0.19 4.60
CA ALA A 16 -14.86 0.86 5.57
C ALA A 16 -13.38 0.85 5.14
N MET A 17 -13.01 -0.02 4.19
CA MET A 17 -11.63 -0.15 3.73
C MET A 17 -11.35 0.69 2.47
N ALA A 18 -12.39 1.11 1.76
CA ALA A 18 -12.23 1.91 0.54
C ALA A 18 -11.51 3.24 0.81
N GLY A 19 -10.29 3.38 0.30
CA GLY A 19 -9.52 4.62 0.45
C GLY A 19 -9.10 4.95 1.88
N LEU A 20 -8.98 3.95 2.77
CA LEU A 20 -8.51 4.11 4.14
C LEU A 20 -7.16 4.87 4.20
N PHE A 21 -6.28 4.67 3.23
CA PHE A 21 -5.02 5.38 3.11
C PHE A 21 -5.22 6.89 2.90
N VAL A 22 -6.29 7.32 2.17
CA VAL A 22 -6.63 8.74 2.00
C VAL A 22 -7.10 9.33 3.33
N GLN A 23 -7.94 8.61 4.06
CA GLN A 23 -8.41 9.03 5.38
C GLN A 23 -7.23 9.19 6.35
N LYS A 24 -6.34 8.20 6.42
CA LYS A 24 -5.15 8.26 7.28
C LYS A 24 -4.24 9.45 6.93
N HIS A 25 -4.06 9.76 5.65
CA HIS A 25 -3.35 10.97 5.23
C HIS A 25 -4.07 12.24 5.68
N ALA A 26 -5.39 12.32 5.52
CA ALA A 26 -6.18 13.47 5.97
C ALA A 26 -6.07 13.67 7.49
N ASP A 27 -6.15 12.58 8.27
CA ASP A 27 -6.04 12.64 9.73
C ASP A 27 -4.63 13.02 10.18
N ALA A 28 -3.60 12.49 9.52
CA ALA A 28 -2.21 12.87 9.76
C ALA A 28 -1.96 14.37 9.52
N VAL A 29 -2.57 14.92 8.47
CA VAL A 29 -2.48 16.36 8.15
C VAL A 29 -3.30 17.21 9.13
N ARG A 30 -4.50 16.76 9.52
CA ARG A 30 -5.30 17.42 10.57
C ARG A 30 -4.55 17.54 11.89
N ALA A 31 -3.81 16.49 12.25
CA ALA A 31 -2.95 16.47 13.44
C ALA A 31 -1.81 17.52 13.39
N GLN A 32 -1.49 18.06 12.21
CA GLN A 32 -0.54 19.17 12.03
C GLN A 32 -1.21 20.56 12.04
N GLY A 33 -2.47 20.65 12.49
CA GLY A 33 -3.21 21.92 12.58
C GLY A 33 -3.76 22.45 11.24
N VAL A 34 -3.89 21.58 10.24
CA VAL A 34 -4.49 21.92 8.94
C VAL A 34 -5.96 21.54 8.91
N GLU A 35 -6.83 22.45 8.49
CA GLU A 35 -8.24 22.15 8.25
C GLU A 35 -8.38 21.37 6.94
N VAL A 36 -8.83 20.10 7.01
CA VAL A 36 -9.02 19.26 5.83
C VAL A 36 -10.49 18.95 5.64
N ARG A 37 -11.04 19.31 4.48
CA ARG A 37 -12.34 18.84 4.00
C ARG A 37 -12.17 17.87 2.83
N VAL A 38 -13.09 16.93 2.69
CA VAL A 38 -13.01 15.85 1.70
C VAL A 38 -14.24 15.89 0.80
N ILE A 39 -14.02 15.89 -0.50
CA ILE A 39 -15.01 15.58 -1.52
C ILE A 39 -14.71 14.16 -2.00
N ALA A 40 -15.52 13.21 -1.52
CA ALA A 40 -15.48 11.81 -1.95
C ALA A 40 -16.61 11.57 -2.95
N ALA A 41 -16.26 11.42 -4.23
CA ALA A 41 -17.25 11.28 -5.28
C ALA A 41 -16.71 10.48 -6.46
N GLN A 42 -17.54 9.62 -7.06
CA GLN A 42 -17.17 8.85 -8.25
C GLN A 42 -17.60 9.53 -9.56
N THR A 43 -18.49 10.49 -9.48
CA THR A 43 -19.01 11.21 -10.65
C THR A 43 -18.65 12.69 -10.60
N TRP A 44 -18.60 13.31 -11.77
CA TRP A 44 -18.41 14.76 -11.88
C TRP A 44 -19.53 15.55 -11.21
N SER A 45 -20.78 15.15 -11.43
CA SER A 45 -21.95 15.82 -10.86
C SER A 45 -21.93 15.85 -9.33
N ASP A 46 -21.51 14.74 -8.72
CA ASP A 46 -21.40 14.65 -7.26
C ASP A 46 -20.24 15.49 -6.72
N SER A 47 -19.09 15.47 -7.40
CA SER A 47 -17.95 16.32 -7.05
C SER A 47 -18.35 17.80 -7.11
N TRP A 48 -19.07 18.19 -8.17
CA TRP A 48 -19.53 19.55 -8.36
C TRP A 48 -20.57 19.99 -7.33
N ARG A 49 -21.53 19.11 -7.00
CA ARG A 49 -22.55 19.38 -5.98
C ARG A 49 -21.92 19.60 -4.60
N GLN A 50 -20.98 18.72 -4.19
CA GLN A 50 -20.27 18.88 -2.93
C GLN A 50 -19.41 20.15 -2.91
N TRP A 51 -18.72 20.46 -4.00
CA TRP A 51 -17.98 21.71 -4.14
C TRP A 51 -18.88 22.94 -3.95
N LYS A 52 -20.06 22.95 -4.61
CA LYS A 52 -21.03 24.05 -4.45
C LYS A 52 -21.56 24.17 -3.01
N ALA A 53 -21.70 23.08 -2.30
CA ALA A 53 -22.08 23.09 -0.89
C ALA A 53 -21.01 23.81 -0.05
N LEU A 54 -19.73 23.46 -0.21
CA LEU A 54 -18.62 24.13 0.48
C LEU A 54 -18.57 25.64 0.19
N GLN A 55 -18.81 26.03 -1.06
CA GLN A 55 -18.86 27.45 -1.42
C GLN A 55 -20.01 28.21 -0.74
N ARG A 56 -21.19 27.58 -0.61
CA ARG A 56 -22.35 28.19 0.11
C ARG A 56 -22.08 28.37 1.60
N GLU A 57 -21.25 27.52 2.19
CA GLU A 57 -20.76 27.66 3.57
C GLU A 57 -19.66 28.74 3.71
N GLY A 58 -19.27 29.39 2.62
CA GLY A 58 -18.16 30.34 2.62
C GLY A 58 -16.78 29.72 2.77
N TRP A 59 -16.67 28.39 2.56
CA TRP A 59 -15.40 27.69 2.72
C TRP A 59 -14.64 27.62 1.40
N MET A 60 -13.38 28.05 1.43
CA MET A 60 -12.45 27.98 0.30
C MET A 60 -11.13 27.37 0.75
N PRO A 61 -10.52 26.46 -0.03
CA PRO A 61 -9.22 25.89 0.28
C PRO A 61 -8.09 26.84 -0.13
N ASP A 62 -6.96 26.72 0.56
CA ASP A 62 -5.69 27.33 0.14
C ASP A 62 -4.97 26.41 -0.86
N VAL A 63 -5.11 25.09 -0.72
CA VAL A 63 -4.51 24.06 -1.59
C VAL A 63 -5.53 22.93 -1.83
N VAL A 64 -5.48 22.33 -3.03
CA VAL A 64 -6.24 21.11 -3.34
C VAL A 64 -5.29 19.92 -3.40
N GLN A 65 -5.61 18.82 -2.74
CA GLN A 65 -4.95 17.52 -2.94
C GLN A 65 -5.88 16.59 -3.72
N LEU A 66 -5.48 16.23 -4.92
CA LEU A 66 -6.13 15.19 -5.71
C LEU A 66 -5.53 13.83 -5.33
N ASN A 67 -6.33 12.96 -4.70
CA ASN A 67 -5.92 11.60 -4.40
C ASN A 67 -6.41 10.70 -5.51
N VAL A 68 -5.47 10.03 -6.16
CA VAL A 68 -5.65 9.24 -7.38
C VAL A 68 -6.04 10.10 -8.59
N LEU A 69 -5.23 10.02 -9.62
CA LEU A 69 -5.40 10.77 -10.86
C LEU A 69 -6.54 10.18 -11.70
N GLN A 70 -7.74 10.69 -11.48
CA GLN A 70 -8.98 10.29 -12.15
C GLN A 70 -9.83 11.51 -12.55
N LYS A 71 -11.13 11.27 -12.80
CA LYS A 71 -12.08 12.30 -13.28
C LYS A 71 -12.18 13.53 -12.39
N GLN A 72 -11.93 13.40 -11.09
CA GLN A 72 -11.89 14.52 -10.11
C GLN A 72 -10.79 15.54 -10.43
N GLY A 73 -9.77 15.15 -11.21
CA GLY A 73 -8.78 16.08 -11.74
C GLY A 73 -9.37 17.22 -12.55
N MET A 74 -10.56 17.06 -13.14
CA MET A 74 -11.28 18.13 -13.83
C MET A 74 -11.69 19.25 -12.85
N LEU A 75 -12.16 18.87 -11.64
CA LEU A 75 -12.49 19.86 -10.61
C LEU A 75 -11.23 20.57 -10.09
N ALA A 76 -10.14 19.83 -9.87
CA ALA A 76 -8.87 20.43 -9.46
C ALA A 76 -8.37 21.47 -10.50
N LEU A 77 -8.38 21.12 -11.78
CA LEU A 77 -8.04 22.05 -12.88
C LEU A 77 -8.95 23.28 -12.92
N TRP A 78 -10.26 23.06 -12.74
CA TRP A 78 -11.23 24.16 -12.75
C TRP A 78 -11.03 25.11 -11.57
N ILE A 79 -10.82 24.58 -10.35
CA ILE A 79 -10.53 25.36 -9.15
C ILE A 79 -9.26 26.18 -9.36
N LYS A 80 -8.19 25.55 -9.86
CA LYS A 80 -6.94 26.26 -10.17
C LYS A 80 -7.12 27.41 -11.14
N ARG A 81 -7.84 27.17 -12.24
CA ARG A 81 -8.06 28.22 -13.28
C ARG A 81 -8.96 29.34 -12.79
N ARG A 82 -9.99 29.03 -11.99
CA ARG A 82 -11.02 29.99 -11.58
C ARG A 82 -10.59 30.85 -10.38
N TYR A 83 -9.82 30.27 -9.45
CA TYR A 83 -9.48 30.89 -8.18
C TYR A 83 -7.97 31.01 -7.94
N ASN A 84 -7.14 30.60 -8.88
CA ASN A 84 -5.67 30.54 -8.75
C ASN A 84 -5.19 29.69 -7.56
N ILE A 85 -5.99 28.70 -7.12
CA ILE A 85 -5.66 27.81 -6.02
C ILE A 85 -4.79 26.67 -6.55
N PRO A 86 -3.56 26.46 -6.02
CA PRO A 86 -2.68 25.38 -6.45
C PRO A 86 -3.23 24.02 -6.06
N TYR A 87 -2.81 22.97 -6.80
CA TYR A 87 -3.10 21.60 -6.40
C TYR A 87 -1.89 20.69 -6.57
N ILE A 88 -1.85 19.65 -5.71
CA ILE A 88 -0.94 18.53 -5.81
C ILE A 88 -1.70 17.23 -6.09
N ILE A 89 -0.99 16.21 -6.52
CA ILE A 89 -1.54 14.87 -6.73
C ILE A 89 -0.82 13.89 -5.81
N VAL A 90 -1.56 12.99 -5.17
CA VAL A 90 -1.04 11.82 -4.45
C VAL A 90 -1.60 10.57 -5.13
N GLU A 91 -0.71 9.77 -5.70
CA GLU A 91 -1.10 8.63 -6.54
C GLU A 91 -0.91 7.30 -5.85
N HIS A 92 -1.95 6.44 -5.92
CA HIS A 92 -2.00 5.13 -5.30
C HIS A 92 -2.45 4.01 -6.26
N TRP A 93 -2.91 4.36 -7.45
CA TRP A 93 -3.56 3.40 -8.34
C TRP A 93 -2.56 2.48 -9.07
N SER A 94 -2.80 1.17 -8.97
CA SER A 94 -1.97 0.14 -9.62
C SER A 94 -2.11 0.09 -11.15
N GLY A 95 -3.05 0.81 -11.72
CA GLY A 95 -3.34 0.77 -13.16
C GLY A 95 -2.20 1.21 -14.07
N TYR A 96 -1.22 1.94 -13.54
CA TYR A 96 0.00 2.34 -14.26
C TYR A 96 1.05 1.22 -14.31
N LEU A 97 1.03 0.28 -13.36
CA LEU A 97 2.00 -0.80 -13.31
C LEU A 97 1.88 -1.72 -14.54
N PRO A 98 3.00 -2.17 -15.14
CA PRO A 98 2.98 -2.98 -16.36
C PRO A 98 2.13 -4.25 -16.21
N GLN A 99 2.19 -4.90 -15.06
CA GLN A 99 1.45 -6.13 -14.77
C GLN A 99 -0.08 -5.92 -14.72
N SER A 100 -0.52 -4.73 -14.32
CA SER A 100 -1.92 -4.31 -14.37
C SER A 100 -2.33 -3.87 -15.78
N GLY A 101 -1.53 -2.98 -16.38
CA GLY A 101 -1.70 -2.47 -17.75
C GLY A 101 -3.01 -1.72 -17.99
N GLN A 102 -3.75 -1.34 -16.95
CA GLN A 102 -5.09 -0.73 -17.10
C GLN A 102 -5.02 0.65 -17.73
N PHE A 103 -4.04 1.48 -17.36
CA PHE A 103 -3.89 2.83 -17.91
C PHE A 103 -3.71 2.80 -19.44
N LEU A 104 -2.87 1.92 -19.96
CA LEU A 104 -2.59 1.83 -21.40
C LEU A 104 -3.80 1.33 -22.20
N ARG A 105 -4.75 0.61 -21.58
CA ARG A 105 -6.02 0.18 -22.19
C ARG A 105 -7.09 1.27 -22.22
N MET A 106 -6.88 2.38 -21.50
CA MET A 106 -7.84 3.49 -21.52
C MET A 106 -7.84 4.20 -22.88
N PRO A 107 -8.99 4.83 -23.26
CA PRO A 107 -9.06 5.68 -24.44
C PRO A 107 -7.97 6.75 -24.46
N VAL A 108 -7.41 7.04 -25.61
CA VAL A 108 -6.31 8.01 -25.77
C VAL A 108 -6.66 9.38 -25.20
N LEU A 109 -7.91 9.84 -25.39
CA LEU A 109 -8.36 11.13 -24.85
C LEU A 109 -8.35 11.15 -23.31
N THR A 110 -8.72 10.03 -22.67
CA THR A 110 -8.66 9.91 -21.21
C THR A 110 -7.21 9.96 -20.71
N ARG A 111 -6.30 9.26 -21.39
CA ARG A 111 -4.86 9.28 -21.05
C ARG A 111 -4.26 10.68 -21.21
N ARG A 112 -4.59 11.36 -22.31
CA ARG A 112 -4.17 12.77 -22.54
C ARG A 112 -4.72 13.72 -21.48
N PHE A 113 -5.97 13.52 -21.07
CA PHE A 113 -6.57 14.30 -19.98
C PHE A 113 -5.80 14.10 -18.66
N TYR A 114 -5.49 12.85 -18.29
CA TYR A 114 -4.72 12.56 -17.07
C TYR A 114 -3.31 13.16 -17.13
N ALA A 115 -2.62 13.03 -18.28
CA ALA A 115 -1.33 13.66 -18.48
C ALA A 115 -1.40 15.19 -18.31
N ARG A 116 -2.45 15.81 -18.84
CA ARG A 116 -2.67 17.27 -18.70
C ARG A 116 -2.95 17.68 -17.26
N VAL A 117 -3.72 16.88 -16.50
CA VAL A 117 -3.95 17.12 -15.06
C VAL A 117 -2.62 17.00 -14.29
N ALA A 118 -1.82 15.96 -14.55
CA ALA A 118 -0.52 15.77 -13.90
C ALA A 118 0.45 16.93 -14.19
N GLU A 119 0.57 17.35 -15.43
CA GLU A 119 1.45 18.45 -15.89
C GLU A 119 1.13 19.80 -15.22
N LYS A 120 -0.15 20.04 -14.90
CA LYS A 120 -0.61 21.29 -14.28
C LYS A 120 -0.58 21.27 -12.75
N ALA A 121 -0.34 20.14 -12.14
CA ALA A 121 -0.14 20.02 -10.70
C ALA A 121 1.18 20.70 -10.27
N GLU A 122 1.24 21.24 -9.06
CA GLU A 122 2.50 21.77 -8.51
C GLU A 122 3.47 20.66 -8.13
N ALA A 123 2.95 19.55 -7.62
CA ALA A 123 3.69 18.34 -7.36
C ALA A 123 2.85 17.09 -7.62
N LEU A 124 3.49 15.99 -8.01
CA LEU A 124 2.92 14.66 -8.07
C LEU A 124 3.72 13.74 -7.16
N LEU A 125 3.07 13.23 -6.14
CA LEU A 125 3.65 12.33 -5.16
C LEU A 125 3.16 10.91 -5.46
N THR A 126 4.06 9.96 -5.49
CA THR A 126 3.72 8.55 -5.57
C THR A 126 4.05 7.85 -4.26
N VAL A 127 3.38 6.74 -3.99
CA VAL A 127 3.61 5.99 -2.75
C VAL A 127 4.84 5.08 -2.82
N SER A 128 5.42 4.89 -4.00
CA SER A 128 6.65 4.12 -4.17
C SER A 128 7.40 4.54 -5.43
N MET A 129 8.70 4.26 -5.47
CA MET A 129 9.53 4.50 -6.65
C MET A 129 9.09 3.67 -7.87
N PRO A 130 8.74 2.37 -7.76
CA PRO A 130 8.21 1.60 -8.88
C PRO A 130 6.93 2.21 -9.49
N LEU A 131 6.02 2.76 -8.69
CA LEU A 131 4.84 3.44 -9.20
C LEU A 131 5.21 4.73 -9.96
N GLN A 132 6.15 5.52 -9.44
CA GLN A 132 6.65 6.71 -10.13
C GLN A 132 7.23 6.37 -11.49
N GLN A 133 8.12 5.39 -11.56
CA GLN A 133 8.74 4.92 -12.80
C GLN A 133 7.69 4.41 -13.81
N ALA A 134 6.70 3.66 -13.33
CA ALA A 134 5.61 3.17 -14.18
C ALA A 134 4.76 4.31 -14.76
N MET A 135 4.46 5.35 -13.96
CA MET A 135 3.75 6.53 -14.45
C MET A 135 4.57 7.30 -15.49
N GLN A 136 5.85 7.48 -15.26
CA GLN A 136 6.77 8.11 -16.23
C GLN A 136 6.84 7.32 -17.54
N ALA A 137 6.94 5.99 -17.45
CA ALA A 137 6.91 5.11 -18.64
C ALA A 137 5.56 5.17 -19.39
N CYS A 138 4.47 5.49 -18.70
CA CYS A 138 3.16 5.74 -19.31
C CYS A 138 3.02 7.15 -19.93
N GLY A 139 4.08 7.97 -19.93
CA GLY A 139 4.07 9.33 -20.49
C GLY A 139 3.42 10.38 -19.57
N ILE A 140 3.35 10.11 -18.27
CA ILE A 140 2.93 11.11 -17.29
C ILE A 140 4.13 11.98 -16.93
N HIS A 141 3.95 13.28 -17.02
CA HIS A 141 4.95 14.28 -16.65
C HIS A 141 4.41 15.15 -15.51
N ALA A 142 5.27 15.56 -14.60
CA ALA A 142 4.93 16.46 -13.50
C ALA A 142 6.02 17.53 -13.37
N LYS A 143 5.66 18.70 -12.85
CA LYS A 143 6.61 19.77 -12.55
C LYS A 143 7.61 19.34 -11.48
N GLN A 144 7.11 18.64 -10.47
CA GLN A 144 7.89 18.11 -9.36
C GLN A 144 7.38 16.72 -9.01
N TRP A 145 8.28 15.75 -8.95
CA TRP A 145 8.03 14.41 -8.46
C TRP A 145 8.44 14.29 -6.99
N GLY A 146 7.72 13.45 -6.25
CA GLY A 146 8.08 13.14 -4.87
C GLY A 146 7.51 11.79 -4.45
N LEU A 147 7.95 11.33 -3.30
CA LEU A 147 7.43 10.12 -2.65
C LEU A 147 6.67 10.51 -1.39
N ILE A 148 5.65 9.77 -1.06
CA ILE A 148 4.92 9.89 0.21
C ILE A 148 4.55 8.51 0.72
N ASP A 149 4.88 8.22 1.96
CA ASP A 149 4.56 6.94 2.57
C ASP A 149 3.09 6.87 3.00
N ASN A 150 2.52 5.67 3.02
CA ASN A 150 1.25 5.43 3.69
C ASN A 150 1.46 5.41 5.22
N VAL A 151 0.44 5.87 5.95
CA VAL A 151 0.47 5.88 7.42
C VAL A 151 0.24 4.48 7.97
N VAL A 152 1.15 4.04 8.82
CA VAL A 152 1.01 2.84 9.66
C VAL A 152 0.52 3.25 11.04
N ASP A 153 -0.47 2.52 11.58
CA ASP A 153 -1.04 2.81 12.88
C ASP A 153 -0.02 2.55 14.01
N ASP A 154 -0.08 3.36 15.06
CA ASP A 154 0.89 3.36 16.16
C ASP A 154 1.04 2.00 16.87
N PHE A 155 -0.02 1.19 16.89
CA PHE A 155 0.03 -0.13 17.52
C PHE A 155 0.90 -1.16 16.78
N PHE A 156 1.28 -0.91 15.50
CA PHE A 156 2.27 -1.75 14.81
C PHE A 156 3.71 -1.48 15.28
N PHE A 157 4.01 -0.28 15.80
CA PHE A 157 5.35 0.06 16.32
C PHE A 157 5.65 -0.51 17.69
N GLN A 158 4.69 -1.18 18.32
CA GLN A 158 4.87 -1.84 19.60
C GLN A 158 5.68 -3.13 19.40
N LYS A 159 6.98 -3.08 19.69
CA LYS A 159 7.85 -4.26 19.63
C LYS A 159 7.51 -5.20 20.77
N ASN A 160 7.33 -6.47 20.47
CA ASN A 160 7.22 -7.51 21.50
C ASN A 160 8.58 -7.66 22.20
N ARG A 161 8.68 -7.20 23.44
CA ARG A 161 9.95 -7.27 24.19
C ARG A 161 10.23 -8.62 24.84
N ASN A 162 9.25 -9.51 24.95
CA ASN A 162 9.41 -10.73 25.76
C ASN A 162 8.48 -11.85 25.31
N THR A 163 8.74 -12.49 24.20
CA THR A 163 8.51 -13.92 24.12
C THR A 163 9.88 -14.57 23.90
N PRO A 164 10.47 -15.20 24.90
CA PRO A 164 11.57 -16.11 24.64
C PRO A 164 11.04 -17.12 23.62
N ASN A 165 11.76 -17.33 22.52
CA ASN A 165 11.57 -18.52 21.71
C ASN A 165 11.67 -19.70 22.67
N THR A 166 10.52 -20.22 23.11
CA THR A 166 10.51 -21.48 23.84
C THR A 166 11.05 -22.52 22.87
N PRO A 167 12.04 -23.32 23.23
CA PRO A 167 12.81 -24.18 22.31
C PRO A 167 12.01 -25.24 21.57
N ASN A 168 10.69 -25.20 21.56
CA ASN A 168 9.81 -26.21 20.97
C ASN A 168 8.58 -25.61 20.26
N THR A 169 8.57 -24.33 19.91
CA THR A 169 7.44 -23.75 19.18
C THR A 169 7.69 -23.81 17.68
N ARG A 170 6.66 -24.30 16.95
CA ARG A 170 6.62 -24.32 15.49
C ARG A 170 6.83 -22.89 14.95
N LYS A 171 7.77 -22.70 14.01
CA LYS A 171 8.04 -21.42 13.37
C LYS A 171 6.83 -20.94 12.56
N THR A 172 6.54 -19.66 12.55
CA THR A 172 5.36 -19.09 11.89
C THR A 172 5.75 -18.14 10.75
N LEU A 173 5.49 -18.57 9.53
CA LEU A 173 5.45 -17.70 8.35
C LEU A 173 4.05 -17.07 8.26
N LEU A 174 3.98 -15.79 8.00
CA LEU A 174 2.73 -15.05 7.88
C LEU A 174 2.57 -14.51 6.47
N HIS A 175 1.40 -14.72 5.85
CA HIS A 175 1.01 -14.10 4.60
C HIS A 175 -0.27 -13.30 4.81
N ILE A 176 -0.28 -12.03 4.42
CA ILE A 176 -1.43 -11.13 4.59
C ILE A 176 -1.75 -10.49 3.25
N SER A 177 -2.93 -10.74 2.70
CA SER A 177 -3.35 -10.10 1.45
C SER A 177 -4.85 -10.16 1.23
N CYS A 178 -5.36 -9.34 0.30
CA CYS A 178 -6.59 -9.67 -0.40
C CYS A 178 -6.29 -10.84 -1.35
N PHE A 179 -7.13 -11.87 -1.36
CA PHE A 179 -6.93 -13.07 -2.19
C PHE A 179 -7.35 -12.78 -3.64
N ASP A 180 -6.53 -12.01 -4.34
CA ASP A 180 -6.51 -11.81 -5.79
C ASP A 180 -5.26 -12.53 -6.34
N GLU A 181 -5.41 -13.72 -6.87
CA GLU A 181 -4.31 -14.57 -7.32
C GLU A 181 -3.50 -13.91 -8.44
N ARG A 182 -4.16 -13.10 -9.26
CA ARG A 182 -3.49 -12.36 -10.34
C ARG A 182 -2.43 -11.39 -9.79
N ALA A 183 -2.73 -10.76 -8.67
CA ALA A 183 -1.84 -9.79 -8.03
C ALA A 183 -0.90 -10.47 -7.01
N LYS A 184 -1.41 -11.42 -6.22
CA LYS A 184 -0.75 -11.91 -5.00
C LYS A 184 0.05 -13.19 -5.16
N ASN A 185 -0.19 -13.98 -6.24
CA ASN A 185 0.55 -15.21 -6.52
C ASN A 185 0.60 -16.19 -5.32
N ILE A 186 -0.54 -16.38 -4.66
CA ILE A 186 -0.62 -17.19 -3.44
C ILE A 186 -0.37 -18.67 -3.77
N ARG A 187 -0.80 -19.14 -4.96
CA ARG A 187 -0.52 -20.50 -5.43
C ARG A 187 0.99 -20.77 -5.54
N GLY A 188 1.76 -19.78 -6.03
CA GLY A 188 3.23 -19.87 -6.08
C GLY A 188 3.84 -20.02 -4.68
N LEU A 189 3.34 -19.28 -3.69
CA LEU A 189 3.75 -19.41 -2.30
C LEU A 189 3.39 -20.80 -1.74
N LEU A 190 2.17 -21.31 -1.97
CA LEU A 190 1.73 -22.62 -1.51
C LEU A 190 2.59 -23.77 -2.10
N LEU A 191 3.01 -23.65 -3.37
CA LEU A 191 3.94 -24.61 -3.97
C LEU A 191 5.31 -24.56 -3.31
N ALA A 192 5.84 -23.38 -3.00
CA ALA A 192 7.10 -23.23 -2.29
C ALA A 192 7.02 -23.83 -0.87
N VAL A 193 5.92 -23.60 -0.17
CA VAL A 193 5.65 -24.19 1.15
C VAL A 193 5.57 -25.73 1.07
N LYS A 194 4.96 -26.27 0.02
CA LYS A 194 4.95 -27.72 -0.23
C LYS A 194 6.37 -28.28 -0.38
N MET A 195 7.23 -27.59 -1.15
CA MET A 195 8.62 -28.03 -1.33
C MET A 195 9.42 -27.96 -0.03
N LEU A 196 9.20 -26.89 0.76
CA LEU A 196 9.84 -26.75 2.08
C LEU A 196 9.37 -27.83 3.05
N ALA A 197 8.09 -28.20 3.03
CA ALA A 197 7.51 -29.21 3.92
C ALA A 197 8.07 -30.63 3.72
N VAL A 198 8.68 -30.89 2.56
CA VAL A 198 9.43 -32.15 2.32
C VAL A 198 10.72 -32.19 3.13
N GLN A 199 11.34 -31.04 3.41
CA GLN A 199 12.63 -30.93 4.08
C GLN A 199 12.48 -30.73 5.58
N ARG A 200 11.43 -29.98 6.02
CA ARG A 200 11.18 -29.68 7.44
C ARG A 200 9.69 -29.51 7.74
N GLN A 201 9.28 -29.86 8.96
CA GLN A 201 7.87 -29.80 9.39
C GLN A 201 7.66 -28.97 10.67
N ASP A 202 8.70 -28.30 11.15
CA ASP A 202 8.69 -27.48 12.36
C ASP A 202 8.22 -26.03 12.11
N PHE A 203 7.44 -25.82 11.05
CA PHE A 203 6.87 -24.52 10.71
C PHE A 203 5.39 -24.62 10.33
N GLN A 204 4.74 -23.46 10.24
CA GLN A 204 3.40 -23.28 9.69
C GLN A 204 3.34 -22.03 8.85
N LEU A 205 2.42 -21.99 7.88
CA LEU A 205 2.04 -20.80 7.14
C LEU A 205 0.65 -20.36 7.59
N VAL A 206 0.57 -19.17 8.16
CA VAL A 206 -0.70 -18.51 8.52
C VAL A 206 -1.08 -17.57 7.40
N LEU A 207 -2.29 -17.74 6.84
CA LEU A 207 -2.84 -16.95 5.74
C LEU A 207 -3.97 -16.08 6.28
N ILE A 208 -3.79 -14.75 6.22
CA ILE A 208 -4.75 -13.75 6.69
C ILE A 208 -5.36 -13.02 5.50
N GLY A 209 -6.67 -12.90 5.49
CA GLY A 209 -7.45 -12.15 4.52
C GLY A 209 -8.45 -13.01 3.78
N THR A 210 -9.20 -12.34 2.89
CA THR A 210 -10.21 -12.92 2.00
C THR A 210 -10.11 -12.22 0.64
N GLY A 211 -10.91 -12.64 -0.34
CA GLY A 211 -10.93 -11.98 -1.65
C GLY A 211 -11.59 -12.83 -2.73
N VAL A 212 -11.54 -12.33 -3.94
CA VAL A 212 -12.28 -12.91 -5.08
C VAL A 212 -11.88 -14.34 -5.38
N ASP A 213 -10.60 -14.71 -5.16
CA ASP A 213 -10.05 -16.03 -5.46
C ASP A 213 -9.87 -16.90 -4.21
N TYR A 214 -10.39 -16.48 -3.03
CA TYR A 214 -10.18 -17.18 -1.76
C TYR A 214 -10.59 -18.66 -1.82
N ALA A 215 -11.78 -18.95 -2.33
CA ALA A 215 -12.29 -20.32 -2.44
C ALA A 215 -11.44 -21.17 -3.39
N GLU A 216 -11.01 -20.61 -4.53
CA GLU A 216 -10.18 -21.32 -5.49
C GLU A 216 -8.76 -21.60 -4.97
N VAL A 217 -8.19 -20.65 -4.22
CA VAL A 217 -6.88 -20.80 -3.59
C VAL A 217 -6.94 -21.88 -2.50
N ARG A 218 -8.01 -21.92 -1.71
CA ARG A 218 -8.23 -23.01 -0.73
C ARG A 218 -8.35 -24.37 -1.40
N ALA A 219 -9.21 -24.49 -2.41
CA ALA A 219 -9.34 -25.73 -3.17
C ALA A 219 -8.02 -26.17 -3.85
N PHE A 220 -7.18 -25.21 -4.24
CA PHE A 220 -5.84 -25.52 -4.72
C PHE A 220 -4.94 -26.07 -3.60
N ALA A 221 -4.96 -25.47 -2.42
CA ALA A 221 -4.20 -25.92 -1.26
C ALA A 221 -4.57 -27.36 -0.83
N ASP A 222 -5.88 -27.68 -0.84
CA ASP A 222 -6.38 -29.02 -0.49
C ASP A 222 -5.80 -30.10 -1.43
N ARG A 223 -5.67 -29.80 -2.74
CA ARG A 223 -5.05 -30.72 -3.72
C ARG A 223 -3.55 -30.89 -3.57
N LEU A 224 -2.89 -30.06 -2.78
CA LEU A 224 -1.45 -30.23 -2.53
C LEU A 224 -1.15 -31.34 -1.51
N HIS A 225 -2.15 -31.81 -0.76
CA HIS A 225 -2.01 -32.84 0.28
C HIS A 225 -0.88 -32.52 1.28
N LEU A 226 -0.92 -31.28 1.81
CA LEU A 226 0.07 -30.80 2.78
C LEU A 226 -0.14 -31.45 4.15
N PRO A 227 0.91 -31.57 4.98
CA PRO A 227 0.77 -32.05 6.35
C PRO A 227 -0.30 -31.30 7.14
N GLU A 228 -1.02 -32.01 8.01
CA GLU A 228 -2.03 -31.43 8.88
C GLU A 228 -1.44 -30.30 9.75
N GLY A 229 -2.18 -29.20 9.87
CA GLY A 229 -1.76 -28.05 10.66
C GLY A 229 -0.60 -27.23 10.06
N LEU A 230 -0.14 -27.53 8.83
CA LEU A 230 0.88 -26.72 8.15
C LEU A 230 0.29 -25.39 7.66
N LEU A 231 -0.96 -25.38 7.21
CA LEU A 231 -1.68 -24.17 6.79
C LEU A 231 -2.73 -23.79 7.82
N VAL A 232 -2.72 -22.51 8.21
CA VAL A 232 -3.72 -21.92 9.10
C VAL A 232 -4.41 -20.78 8.36
N TRP A 233 -5.71 -20.89 8.16
CA TRP A 233 -6.54 -19.89 7.50
C TRP A 233 -7.34 -19.12 8.55
N THR A 234 -7.15 -17.81 8.62
CA THR A 234 -7.85 -17.00 9.63
C THR A 234 -9.07 -16.27 9.06
N GLY A 235 -9.15 -16.13 7.75
CA GLY A 235 -10.03 -15.15 7.14
C GLY A 235 -9.55 -13.72 7.39
N GLU A 236 -10.47 -12.75 7.30
CA GLU A 236 -10.18 -11.35 7.54
C GLU A 236 -10.05 -11.08 9.05
N LEU A 237 -9.06 -10.28 9.40
CA LEU A 237 -8.78 -9.85 10.78
C LEU A 237 -8.81 -8.33 10.87
N THR A 238 -9.11 -7.80 12.05
CA THR A 238 -8.98 -6.38 12.33
C THR A 238 -7.51 -5.95 12.31
N PRO A 239 -7.18 -4.66 12.03
CA PRO A 239 -5.80 -4.19 12.03
C PRO A 239 -5.02 -4.48 13.33
N ARG A 240 -5.70 -4.47 14.49
CA ARG A 240 -5.08 -4.82 15.78
C ARG A 240 -4.74 -6.29 15.87
N GLU A 241 -5.64 -7.17 15.42
CA GLU A 241 -5.37 -8.62 15.37
C GLU A 241 -4.24 -8.94 14.38
N VAL A 242 -4.18 -8.22 13.24
CA VAL A 242 -3.05 -8.33 12.29
C VAL A 242 -1.74 -7.95 12.98
N ALA A 243 -1.71 -6.84 13.73
CA ALA A 243 -0.52 -6.44 14.48
C ALA A 243 -0.12 -7.48 15.54
N ASP A 244 -1.10 -8.10 16.21
CA ASP A 244 -0.84 -9.18 17.19
C ASP A 244 -0.27 -10.43 16.52
N ARG A 245 -0.75 -10.77 15.32
CA ARG A 245 -0.21 -11.90 14.53
C ARG A 245 1.19 -11.60 14.02
N LEU A 246 1.44 -10.39 13.50
CA LEU A 246 2.77 -9.97 13.07
C LEU A 246 3.78 -10.10 14.21
N ARG A 247 3.48 -9.57 15.39
CA ARG A 247 4.39 -9.66 16.55
C ARG A 247 4.75 -11.09 16.97
N LYS A 248 3.92 -12.07 16.63
CA LYS A 248 4.13 -13.49 16.94
C LYS A 248 4.74 -14.26 15.79
N ALA A 249 4.85 -13.66 14.60
CA ALA A 249 5.39 -14.31 13.43
C ALA A 249 6.92 -14.28 13.42
N ASP A 250 7.54 -15.34 12.90
CA ASP A 250 8.96 -15.38 12.64
C ASP A 250 9.33 -14.62 11.36
N ALA A 251 8.44 -14.60 10.35
CA ALA A 251 8.61 -13.78 9.17
C ALA A 251 7.28 -13.48 8.45
N LEU A 252 7.21 -12.32 7.79
CA LEU A 252 6.21 -12.02 6.77
C LEU A 252 6.71 -12.52 5.41
N VAL A 253 5.83 -13.14 4.62
CA VAL A 253 6.12 -13.58 3.25
C VAL A 253 5.14 -12.94 2.28
N LEU A 254 5.66 -12.24 1.27
CA LEU A 254 4.88 -11.64 0.20
C LEU A 254 5.36 -12.14 -1.15
N SER A 255 4.47 -12.84 -1.89
CA SER A 255 4.75 -13.44 -3.20
C SER A 255 4.18 -12.64 -4.37
N SER A 256 3.73 -11.43 -4.13
CA SER A 256 2.95 -10.60 -5.06
C SER A 256 3.67 -10.39 -6.40
N ARG A 257 2.89 -10.39 -7.49
CA ARG A 257 3.38 -10.02 -8.82
C ARG A 257 3.50 -8.51 -8.97
N TYR A 258 2.67 -7.76 -8.28
CA TYR A 258 2.73 -6.30 -8.21
C TYR A 258 2.02 -5.76 -6.97
N GLU A 259 2.53 -4.65 -6.47
CA GLU A 259 1.95 -3.78 -5.43
C GLU A 259 2.25 -2.34 -5.79
N THR A 260 1.37 -1.43 -5.43
CA THR A 260 1.71 0.01 -5.51
C THR A 260 2.59 0.44 -4.36
N TYR A 261 2.30 -0.04 -3.16
CA TYR A 261 3.04 0.26 -1.94
C TYR A 261 3.37 -1.02 -1.16
N GLY A 262 2.36 -1.87 -0.91
CA GLY A 262 2.47 -3.01 -0.03
C GLY A 262 2.40 -2.57 1.44
N VAL A 263 1.23 -2.09 1.89
CA VAL A 263 1.04 -1.58 3.26
C VAL A 263 1.52 -2.57 4.31
N VAL A 264 1.29 -3.86 4.09
CA VAL A 264 1.73 -4.92 5.01
C VAL A 264 3.25 -5.00 5.16
N LEU A 265 4.03 -4.53 4.17
CA LEU A 265 5.50 -4.43 4.29
C LEU A 265 5.90 -3.35 5.29
N ALA A 266 5.22 -2.19 5.24
CA ALA A 266 5.45 -1.11 6.20
C ALA A 266 4.99 -1.51 7.62
N GLU A 267 3.88 -2.23 7.73
CA GLU A 267 3.36 -2.76 9.00
C GLU A 267 4.31 -3.79 9.62
N ALA A 268 4.82 -4.73 8.84
CA ALA A 268 5.79 -5.71 9.30
C ALA A 268 7.13 -5.06 9.69
N ALA A 269 7.61 -4.10 8.89
CA ALA A 269 8.80 -3.33 9.21
C ALA A 269 8.64 -2.55 10.51
N ALA A 270 7.49 -1.88 10.72
CA ALA A 270 7.17 -1.18 11.96
C ALA A 270 7.13 -2.12 13.16
N ALA A 271 6.59 -3.33 12.99
CA ALA A 271 6.56 -4.37 14.02
C ALA A 271 7.93 -5.04 14.27
N GLY A 272 8.91 -4.77 13.40
CA GLY A 272 10.26 -5.37 13.49
C GLY A 272 10.29 -6.86 13.12
N VAL A 273 9.36 -7.29 12.24
CA VAL A 273 9.25 -8.67 11.75
C VAL A 273 10.09 -8.83 10.48
N PRO A 274 10.92 -9.88 10.37
CA PRO A 274 11.66 -10.16 9.16
C PRO A 274 10.74 -10.34 7.94
N ILE A 275 11.17 -9.87 6.77
CA ILE A 275 10.35 -9.84 5.55
C ILE A 275 11.04 -10.56 4.39
N VAL A 276 10.33 -11.51 3.78
CA VAL A 276 10.65 -12.10 2.48
C VAL A 276 9.64 -11.60 1.46
N SER A 277 10.07 -10.94 0.43
CA SER A 277 9.16 -10.37 -0.57
C SER A 277 9.71 -10.47 -1.98
N THR A 278 8.81 -10.53 -2.96
CA THR A 278 9.14 -10.16 -4.34
C THR A 278 9.43 -8.66 -4.43
N PRO A 279 10.14 -8.17 -5.48
CA PRO A 279 10.49 -6.75 -5.63
C PRO A 279 9.27 -5.92 -6.05
N VAL A 280 8.38 -5.64 -5.10
CA VAL A 280 7.11 -4.92 -5.31
C VAL A 280 6.94 -3.78 -4.31
N GLY A 281 6.30 -2.69 -4.72
CA GLY A 281 6.02 -1.55 -3.84
C GLY A 281 7.29 -1.03 -3.17
N ILE A 282 7.31 -1.07 -1.83
CA ILE A 282 8.46 -0.65 -0.99
C ILE A 282 9.34 -1.83 -0.54
N ALA A 283 9.23 -3.01 -1.16
CA ALA A 283 9.95 -4.21 -0.74
C ALA A 283 11.47 -4.03 -0.74
N GLU A 284 12.03 -3.36 -1.76
CA GLU A 284 13.50 -3.13 -1.84
C GLU A 284 14.04 -2.32 -0.65
N GLU A 285 13.18 -1.51 -0.03
CA GLU A 285 13.50 -0.68 1.13
C GLU A 285 13.25 -1.40 2.46
N THR A 286 12.32 -2.37 2.49
CA THR A 286 11.81 -2.97 3.73
C THR A 286 12.08 -4.46 3.89
N ALA A 287 12.29 -5.21 2.80
CA ALA A 287 12.50 -6.65 2.90
C ALA A 287 13.95 -7.02 3.28
N ASP A 288 14.08 -8.05 4.08
CA ASP A 288 15.36 -8.67 4.44
C ASP A 288 15.87 -9.57 3.32
N LEU A 289 14.94 -10.25 2.63
CA LEU A 289 15.22 -11.09 1.47
C LEU A 289 14.29 -10.74 0.30
N ILE A 290 14.89 -10.48 -0.86
CA ILE A 290 14.15 -10.26 -2.11
C ILE A 290 14.18 -11.53 -2.96
N VAL A 291 12.99 -12.04 -3.27
CA VAL A 291 12.77 -13.19 -4.16
C VAL A 291 12.49 -12.68 -5.57
N PRO A 292 13.34 -12.94 -6.57
CA PRO A 292 13.06 -12.54 -7.94
C PRO A 292 11.70 -13.06 -8.43
N HIS A 293 10.97 -12.24 -9.20
CA HIS A 293 9.64 -12.62 -9.71
C HIS A 293 9.63 -13.96 -10.45
N GLU A 294 10.65 -14.23 -11.27
CA GLU A 294 10.78 -15.49 -12.00
C GLU A 294 10.84 -16.69 -11.04
N ILE A 295 11.54 -16.54 -9.91
CA ILE A 295 11.65 -17.61 -8.89
C ILE A 295 10.30 -17.79 -8.21
N ALA A 296 9.67 -16.73 -7.74
CA ALA A 296 8.40 -16.81 -7.03
C ALA A 296 7.25 -17.36 -7.89
N GLN A 297 7.31 -17.18 -9.21
CA GLN A 297 6.27 -17.62 -10.13
C GLN A 297 6.51 -19.01 -10.72
N ASN A 298 7.76 -19.36 -11.02
CA ASN A 298 8.08 -20.52 -11.86
C ASN A 298 9.03 -21.53 -11.21
N LYS A 299 9.65 -21.22 -10.07
CA LYS A 299 10.68 -22.06 -9.45
C LYS A 299 10.38 -22.28 -7.95
N PRO A 300 9.30 -23.05 -7.60
CA PRO A 300 8.87 -23.18 -6.21
C PRO A 300 9.94 -23.77 -5.28
N GLY A 301 10.78 -24.69 -5.77
CA GLY A 301 11.91 -25.22 -4.99
C GLY A 301 12.94 -24.14 -4.63
N ARG A 302 13.27 -23.26 -5.57
CA ARG A 302 14.15 -22.11 -5.29
C ARG A 302 13.48 -21.08 -4.37
N PHE A 303 12.18 -20.89 -4.48
CA PHE A 303 11.46 -20.04 -3.53
C PHE A 303 11.48 -20.64 -2.12
N ALA A 304 11.35 -21.96 -2.00
CA ALA A 304 11.45 -22.66 -0.72
C ALA A 304 12.80 -22.42 -0.02
N GLU A 305 13.91 -22.31 -0.76
CA GLU A 305 15.23 -21.98 -0.21
C GLU A 305 15.23 -20.60 0.48
N PHE A 306 14.57 -19.58 -0.10
CA PHE A 306 14.43 -18.27 0.55
C PHE A 306 13.61 -18.35 1.84
N LEU A 307 12.55 -19.18 1.86
CA LEU A 307 11.74 -19.41 3.06
C LEU A 307 12.57 -20.13 4.14
N GLU A 308 13.40 -21.07 3.75
CA GLU A 308 14.31 -21.77 4.65
C GLU A 308 15.34 -20.81 5.25
N ILE A 309 15.98 -19.98 4.42
CA ILE A 309 16.98 -19.01 4.84
C ILE A 309 16.39 -18.07 5.91
N ILE A 310 15.18 -17.54 5.70
CA ILE A 310 14.58 -16.61 6.67
C ILE A 310 14.24 -17.32 7.98
N LEU A 311 13.76 -18.55 7.93
CA LEU A 311 13.46 -19.33 9.13
C LEU A 311 14.72 -19.69 9.94
N TRP A 312 15.86 -19.86 9.27
CA TRP A 312 17.16 -20.06 9.93
C TRP A 312 17.74 -18.76 10.50
N SER A 313 17.49 -17.66 9.83
CA SER A 313 18.09 -16.36 10.18
C SER A 313 17.35 -15.62 11.30
N THR A 314 16.11 -16.02 11.64
CA THR A 314 15.32 -15.38 12.69
C THR A 314 16.01 -15.36 14.06
N ASP A 315 16.95 -16.28 14.29
CA ASP A 315 17.78 -16.28 15.51
C ASP A 315 19.04 -15.38 15.38
N ARG A 316 19.38 -14.88 14.18
CA ARG A 316 20.65 -14.17 13.87
C ARG A 316 20.52 -12.86 13.11
N VAL A 317 19.39 -12.60 12.44
CA VAL A 317 19.19 -11.34 11.70
C VAL A 317 18.45 -10.36 12.62
N ALA A 318 19.23 -9.51 13.29
CA ALA A 318 18.71 -8.20 13.64
C ALA A 318 18.34 -7.55 12.30
N GLY A 319 17.03 -7.48 12.00
CA GLY A 319 16.52 -6.95 10.73
C GLY A 319 17.23 -5.64 10.36
N LYS A 320 17.40 -5.37 9.06
CA LYS A 320 17.93 -4.09 8.59
C LYS A 320 17.37 -3.00 9.48
N LYS A 321 18.22 -2.13 10.04
CA LYS A 321 17.76 -0.91 10.73
C LYS A 321 17.03 -0.06 9.70
N GLN A 322 15.73 -0.28 9.59
CA GLN A 322 14.88 0.47 8.69
C GLN A 322 14.44 1.75 9.39
N ASP A 323 14.45 2.86 8.68
CA ASP A 323 13.81 4.08 9.16
C ASP A 323 12.28 3.93 9.09
N THR A 324 11.73 3.23 10.09
CA THR A 324 10.28 3.03 10.20
C THR A 324 9.55 4.27 10.70
N ALA A 325 10.26 5.26 11.25
CA ALA A 325 9.67 6.52 11.73
C ALA A 325 8.95 7.28 10.59
N ARG A 326 9.41 7.13 9.35
CA ARG A 326 8.80 7.73 8.15
C ARG A 326 7.34 7.30 7.93
N PHE A 327 6.92 6.13 8.44
CA PHE A 327 5.56 5.60 8.30
C PHE A 327 4.58 6.14 9.33
N THR A 328 5.06 6.88 10.34
CA THR A 328 4.17 7.43 11.38
C THR A 328 3.27 8.53 10.84
N ALA A 329 2.08 8.68 11.43
CA ALA A 329 1.15 9.76 11.10
C ALA A 329 1.83 11.15 11.23
N VAL A 330 2.71 11.32 12.23
CA VAL A 330 3.45 12.57 12.43
C VAL A 330 4.40 12.86 11.27
N ALA A 331 5.19 11.88 10.83
CA ALA A 331 6.14 12.08 9.74
C ALA A 331 5.43 12.35 8.39
N VAL A 332 4.41 11.56 8.07
CA VAL A 332 3.63 11.72 6.85
C VAL A 332 2.88 13.06 6.85
N GLY A 333 2.23 13.41 7.97
CA GLY A 333 1.52 14.68 8.12
C GLY A 333 2.45 15.90 7.98
N LYS A 334 3.63 15.89 8.61
CA LYS A 334 4.64 16.94 8.45
C LYS A 334 5.12 17.07 7.01
N LYS A 335 5.37 15.94 6.33
CA LYS A 335 5.85 15.94 4.95
C LYS A 335 4.80 16.52 3.99
N LEU A 336 3.54 16.10 4.11
CA LEU A 336 2.44 16.66 3.31
C LEU A 336 2.26 18.15 3.59
N LYS A 337 2.27 18.58 4.86
CA LYS A 337 2.14 19.98 5.22
C LYS A 337 3.25 20.84 4.60
N ALA A 338 4.51 20.38 4.68
CA ALA A 338 5.64 21.11 4.07
C ALA A 338 5.48 21.26 2.55
N ILE A 339 4.90 20.25 1.86
CA ILE A 339 4.60 20.34 0.43
C ILE A 339 3.49 21.38 0.16
N TYR A 340 2.44 21.43 0.99
CA TYR A 340 1.40 22.45 0.83
C TYR A 340 1.97 23.85 1.08
N ASP A 341 2.78 24.04 2.12
CA ASP A 341 3.44 25.31 2.41
C ASP A 341 4.30 25.75 1.20
N SER A 342 5.04 24.84 0.57
CA SER A 342 5.85 25.14 -0.60
C SER A 342 5.03 25.55 -1.83
N CYS A 343 3.78 25.08 -1.95
CA CYS A 343 2.88 25.47 -3.04
C CYS A 343 2.36 26.91 -2.88
N LEU A 344 2.24 27.38 -1.62
CA LEU A 344 1.73 28.71 -1.30
C LEU A 344 2.82 29.80 -1.41
N HIS A 345 4.09 29.44 -1.24
CA HIS A 345 5.21 30.40 -1.22
C HIS A 345 5.93 30.55 -2.57
N ARG A 346 5.42 29.99 -3.68
CA ARG A 346 6.05 30.08 -5.01
C ARG A 346 5.75 31.38 -5.80
N ASP A 347 4.95 32.27 -5.25
CA ASP A 347 4.55 33.54 -5.90
C ASP A 347 5.32 34.76 -5.37
N ILE A 348 6.59 34.59 -4.91
CA ILE A 348 7.48 35.71 -4.59
C ILE A 348 8.74 35.64 -5.46
#